data_c46c50854557c9667c37383a6cc62da3
#
_entry.id   c46c50854557c9667c37383a6cc62da3
#
_cell.length_a   1.000
_cell.length_b   1.000
_cell.length_c   1.000
_cell.angle_alpha   90.00
_cell.angle_beta   90.00
_cell.angle_gamma   90.00
#
_symmetry.space_group_name_H-M   'P 1'
#
loop_
_entity.id
_entity.type
_entity.pdbx_description
1 polymer ?
#
loop_
_entity_poly.entity_id
_entity_poly.type
_entity_poly.pdbx_seq_one_letter_code
_entity_poly.pdbx_strand_id
1 'polypeptide(L)'
;MSQQIYTLQRQSQLPNVIFALLIINGLAFALTVLGFVPSSLALWPVDSSLFAPWQLLTYGFLHGGVGHIFFNMFGLWMFGRDLEHQFGSQRFLIYYLTCVVGAGLVQLLVAAVQGGIYPTVGASGGVFGILLAYGMSYPNRTILLLIPPIPMPAKYMVILYGIL
;
A
#
# COMPACT_ATOMS: atom_id res chain seq x y z
N MET A 1 -4.03 -36.17 10.35
CA MET A 1 -3.07 -35.47 11.25
C MET A 1 -1.97 -34.73 10.47
N SER A 2 -1.36 -35.32 9.45
CA SER A 2 -0.32 -34.68 8.62
C SER A 2 -0.79 -33.45 7.85
N GLN A 3 -1.98 -33.47 7.22
CA GLN A 3 -2.50 -32.33 6.45
C GLN A 3 -2.82 -31.11 7.30
N GLN A 4 -3.33 -31.29 8.52
CA GLN A 4 -3.57 -30.18 9.45
C GLN A 4 -2.27 -29.50 9.90
N ILE A 5 -1.21 -30.27 10.13
CA ILE A 5 0.11 -29.72 10.50
C ILE A 5 0.70 -28.91 9.34
N TYR A 6 0.59 -29.40 8.09
CA TYR A 6 1.03 -28.65 6.90
C TYR A 6 0.24 -27.35 6.70
N THR A 7 -1.05 -27.35 6.99
CA THR A 7 -1.90 -26.13 6.88
C THR A 7 -1.51 -25.11 7.94
N LEU A 8 -1.26 -25.53 9.17
CA LEU A 8 -0.83 -24.65 10.26
C LEU A 8 0.59 -24.11 10.03
N GLN A 9 1.51 -24.91 9.50
CA GLN A 9 2.85 -24.47 9.15
C GLN A 9 2.87 -23.46 8.00
N ARG A 10 1.98 -23.62 7.02
CA ARG A 10 1.82 -22.66 5.91
C ARG A 10 1.24 -21.32 6.36
N GLN A 11 0.40 -21.30 7.41
CA GLN A 11 -0.17 -20.09 8.00
C GLN A 11 0.82 -19.33 8.91
N SER A 12 1.89 -19.97 9.37
CA SER A 12 2.88 -19.34 10.28
C SER A 12 4.00 -18.61 9.54
N GLN A 13 4.17 -18.84 8.25
CA GLN A 13 5.18 -18.11 7.46
C GLN A 13 4.62 -16.77 6.99
N LEU A 14 5.42 -15.71 7.12
CA LEU A 14 5.10 -14.42 6.50
C LEU A 14 4.99 -14.62 4.98
N PRO A 15 3.91 -14.14 4.35
CA PRO A 15 3.75 -14.23 2.91
C PRO A 15 4.91 -13.54 2.21
N ASN A 16 5.46 -14.18 1.17
CA ASN A 16 6.71 -13.77 0.54
C ASN A 16 6.65 -12.36 -0.07
N VAL A 17 5.52 -11.98 -0.66
CA VAL A 17 5.36 -10.66 -1.31
C VAL A 17 5.21 -9.57 -0.27
N ILE A 18 4.42 -9.77 0.78
CA ILE A 18 4.31 -8.80 1.88
C ILE A 18 5.68 -8.55 2.50
N PHE A 19 6.44 -9.60 2.79
CA PHE A 19 7.77 -9.45 3.37
C PHE A 19 8.72 -8.68 2.43
N ALA A 20 8.71 -9.00 1.14
CA ALA A 20 9.50 -8.28 0.14
C ALA A 20 9.10 -6.80 0.05
N LEU A 21 7.80 -6.49 0.01
CA LEU A 21 7.32 -5.12 -0.04
C LEU A 21 7.70 -4.31 1.21
N LEU A 22 7.60 -4.91 2.40
CA LEU A 22 8.03 -4.25 3.64
C LEU A 22 9.53 -3.92 3.61
N ILE A 23 10.37 -4.86 3.18
CA ILE A 23 11.83 -4.64 3.07
C ILE A 23 12.13 -3.56 2.03
N ILE A 24 11.56 -3.65 0.83
CA ILE A 24 11.83 -2.69 -0.25
C ILE A 24 11.44 -1.28 0.18
N ASN A 25 10.26 -1.09 0.78
CA ASN A 25 9.83 0.22 1.27
C ASN A 25 10.72 0.72 2.42
N GLY A 26 11.11 -0.16 3.35
CA GLY A 26 12.03 0.18 4.44
C GLY A 26 13.40 0.63 3.93
N LEU A 27 13.97 -0.10 2.97
CA LEU A 27 15.24 0.26 2.32
C LEU A 27 15.12 1.57 1.54
N ALA A 28 14.05 1.74 0.74
CA ALA A 28 13.82 2.96 -0.01
C ALA A 28 13.71 4.18 0.94
N PHE A 29 13.02 4.02 2.07
CA PHE A 29 12.91 5.08 3.08
C PHE A 29 14.26 5.39 3.73
N ALA A 30 15.04 4.38 4.11
CA ALA A 30 16.37 4.58 4.67
C ALA A 30 17.29 5.34 3.69
N LEU A 31 17.29 4.94 2.42
CA LEU A 31 18.04 5.62 1.37
C LEU A 31 17.54 7.06 1.12
N THR A 32 16.23 7.30 1.25
CA THR A 32 15.67 8.66 1.15
C THR A 32 16.16 9.56 2.29
N VAL A 33 16.15 9.05 3.54
CA VAL A 33 16.64 9.80 4.71
C VAL A 33 18.14 10.09 4.60
N LEU A 34 18.91 9.19 4.00
CA LEU A 34 20.35 9.38 3.75
C LEU A 34 20.67 10.29 2.55
N GLY A 35 19.62 10.75 1.82
CA GLY A 35 19.79 11.64 0.67
C GLY A 35 20.21 10.96 -0.64
N PHE A 36 20.15 9.63 -0.72
CA PHE A 36 20.53 8.88 -1.92
C PHE A 36 19.41 8.71 -2.96
N VAL A 37 18.16 9.03 -2.59
CA VAL A 37 17.02 8.87 -3.51
C VAL A 37 16.76 10.16 -4.26
N PRO A 38 16.86 10.15 -5.61
CA PRO A 38 16.62 11.33 -6.41
C PRO A 38 15.11 11.65 -6.49
N SER A 39 14.79 12.94 -6.57
CA SER A 39 13.41 13.44 -6.73
C SER A 39 12.73 12.94 -8.02
N SER A 40 13.51 12.48 -9.00
CA SER A 40 13.01 11.88 -10.26
C SER A 40 12.27 10.55 -10.08
N LEU A 41 12.29 9.94 -8.88
CA LEU A 41 11.50 8.74 -8.55
C LEU A 41 10.13 9.06 -7.95
N ALA A 42 9.90 10.28 -7.48
CA ALA A 42 8.58 10.74 -7.04
C ALA A 42 7.68 11.02 -8.25
N LEU A 43 6.36 10.93 -8.09
CA LEU A 43 5.39 11.20 -9.15
C LEU A 43 5.18 12.71 -9.31
N TRP A 44 5.69 13.27 -10.37
CA TRP A 44 5.50 14.66 -10.74
C TRP A 44 4.28 14.83 -11.65
N PRO A 45 3.59 15.98 -11.62
CA PRO A 45 2.53 16.29 -12.58
C PRO A 45 3.01 16.22 -14.04
N VAL A 46 2.11 15.88 -14.95
CA VAL A 46 2.45 15.68 -16.40
C VAL A 46 3.05 16.94 -17.02
N ASP A 47 2.65 18.12 -16.56
CA ASP A 47 3.13 19.41 -17.05
C ASP A 47 4.52 19.78 -16.48
N SER A 48 5.05 18.98 -15.57
CA SER A 48 6.40 19.17 -15.03
C SER A 48 7.46 18.61 -15.98
N SER A 49 8.54 19.34 -16.18
CA SER A 49 9.72 18.85 -16.91
C SER A 49 10.40 17.65 -16.23
N LEU A 50 10.02 17.34 -14.99
CA LEU A 50 10.53 16.22 -14.19
C LEU A 50 9.66 14.97 -14.33
N PHE A 51 8.49 15.04 -15.01
CA PHE A 51 7.62 13.89 -15.19
C PHE A 51 8.28 12.79 -16.04
N ALA A 52 8.11 11.56 -15.60
CA ALA A 52 8.53 10.39 -16.34
C ALA A 52 7.60 9.18 -16.08
N PRO A 53 7.28 8.34 -17.08
CA PRO A 53 6.27 7.28 -16.95
C PRO A 53 6.55 6.24 -15.84
N TRP A 54 7.82 5.95 -15.53
CA TRP A 54 8.20 5.02 -14.46
C TRP A 54 7.78 5.50 -13.07
N GLN A 55 7.56 6.81 -12.91
CA GLN A 55 7.12 7.40 -11.66
C GLN A 55 5.75 6.88 -11.20
N LEU A 56 4.89 6.42 -12.12
CA LEU A 56 3.63 5.75 -11.80
C LEU A 56 3.81 4.50 -10.94
N LEU A 57 5.01 3.94 -10.93
CA LEU A 57 5.34 2.79 -10.11
C LEU A 57 6.26 3.18 -8.94
N THR A 58 7.33 3.94 -9.21
CA THR A 58 8.39 4.21 -8.23
C THR A 58 7.92 5.04 -7.06
N TYR A 59 6.99 5.98 -7.26
CA TYR A 59 6.46 6.84 -6.21
C TYR A 59 5.83 6.03 -5.06
N GLY A 60 5.24 4.87 -5.38
CA GLY A 60 4.60 3.97 -4.43
C GLY A 60 5.54 3.32 -3.42
N PHE A 61 6.84 3.48 -3.58
CA PHE A 61 7.87 2.97 -2.66
C PHE A 61 8.54 4.08 -1.85
N LEU A 62 8.24 5.34 -2.13
CA LEU A 62 8.81 6.50 -1.43
C LEU A 62 7.88 6.98 -0.30
N HIS A 63 8.45 7.56 0.75
CA HIS A 63 7.69 8.05 1.88
C HIS A 63 8.26 9.38 2.41
N GLY A 64 7.36 10.33 2.68
CA GLY A 64 7.72 11.68 3.12
C GLY A 64 8.06 11.82 4.61
N GLY A 65 7.95 10.73 5.40
CA GLY A 65 8.27 10.79 6.84
C GLY A 65 7.97 9.49 7.58
N VAL A 66 8.45 9.41 8.83
CA VAL A 66 8.37 8.20 9.68
C VAL A 66 6.92 7.75 9.90
N GLY A 67 6.02 8.67 10.24
CA GLY A 67 4.60 8.33 10.42
C GLY A 67 3.97 7.82 9.13
N HIS A 68 4.31 8.41 7.99
CA HIS A 68 3.78 8.02 6.69
C HIS A 68 4.17 6.58 6.33
N ILE A 69 5.45 6.22 6.45
CA ILE A 69 5.87 4.83 6.19
C ILE A 69 5.30 3.87 7.23
N PHE A 70 5.26 4.24 8.51
CA PHE A 70 4.73 3.39 9.57
C PHE A 70 3.29 2.96 9.29
N PHE A 71 2.38 3.91 9.02
CA PHE A 71 0.97 3.58 8.79
C PHE A 71 0.75 2.81 7.49
N ASN A 72 1.51 3.11 6.42
CA ASN A 72 1.45 2.33 5.19
C ASN A 72 1.91 0.88 5.40
N MET A 73 3.05 0.68 6.03
CA MET A 73 3.60 -0.67 6.26
C MET A 73 2.76 -1.47 7.26
N PHE A 74 2.21 -0.79 8.26
CA PHE A 74 1.29 -1.42 9.20
C PHE A 74 0.00 -1.89 8.50
N GLY A 75 -0.62 -1.05 7.67
CA GLY A 75 -1.79 -1.43 6.88
C GLY A 75 -1.50 -2.55 5.89
N LEU A 76 -0.39 -2.45 5.17
CA LEU A 76 0.08 -3.48 4.25
C LEU A 76 0.27 -4.83 4.96
N TRP A 77 0.93 -4.84 6.10
CA TRP A 77 1.16 -6.06 6.89
C TRP A 77 -0.13 -6.63 7.47
N MET A 78 -0.96 -5.79 8.09
CA MET A 78 -2.14 -6.24 8.82
C MET A 78 -3.22 -6.81 7.88
N PHE A 79 -3.48 -6.14 6.76
CA PHE A 79 -4.55 -6.52 5.84
C PHE A 79 -4.05 -7.33 4.64
N GLY A 80 -2.84 -7.03 4.17
CA GLY A 80 -2.29 -7.68 2.98
C GLY A 80 -1.97 -9.14 3.20
N ARG A 81 -1.55 -9.53 4.41
CA ARG A 81 -1.19 -10.91 4.73
C ARG A 81 -2.33 -11.90 4.47
N ASP A 82 -3.52 -11.60 4.93
CA ASP A 82 -4.68 -12.47 4.74
C ASP A 82 -5.08 -12.54 3.26
N LEU A 83 -4.98 -11.42 2.53
CA LEU A 83 -5.25 -11.37 1.10
C LEU A 83 -4.20 -12.11 0.27
N GLU A 84 -2.91 -12.01 0.62
CA GLU A 84 -1.87 -12.80 -0.08
C GLU A 84 -2.09 -14.30 0.11
N HIS A 85 -2.51 -14.74 1.30
CA HIS A 85 -2.90 -16.14 1.52
C HIS A 85 -4.11 -16.55 0.68
N GLN A 86 -5.09 -15.66 0.53
CA GLN A 86 -6.33 -15.93 -0.22
C GLN A 86 -6.09 -15.93 -1.74
N PHE A 87 -5.38 -14.93 -2.27
CA PHE A 87 -5.19 -14.73 -3.71
C PHE A 87 -4.01 -15.54 -4.27
N GLY A 88 -3.06 -15.86 -3.40
CA GLY A 88 -1.71 -16.32 -3.77
C GLY A 88 -0.79 -15.14 -4.12
N SER A 89 0.51 -15.31 -3.89
CA SER A 89 1.52 -14.25 -3.97
C SER A 89 1.54 -13.52 -5.31
N GLN A 90 1.44 -14.23 -6.42
CA GLN A 90 1.48 -13.60 -7.76
C GLN A 90 0.28 -12.69 -8.02
N ARG A 91 -0.94 -13.16 -7.74
CA ARG A 91 -2.16 -12.35 -7.95
C ARG A 91 -2.22 -11.18 -6.99
N PHE A 92 -1.78 -11.38 -5.75
CA PHE A 92 -1.68 -10.31 -4.75
C PHE A 92 -0.73 -9.20 -5.23
N LEU A 93 0.47 -9.55 -5.73
CA LEU A 93 1.42 -8.57 -6.24
C LEU A 93 0.86 -7.79 -7.43
N ILE A 94 0.26 -8.49 -8.40
CA ILE A 94 -0.37 -7.83 -9.56
C ILE A 94 -1.46 -6.87 -9.09
N TYR A 95 -2.34 -7.30 -8.18
CA TYR A 95 -3.40 -6.47 -7.63
C TYR A 95 -2.84 -5.22 -6.93
N TYR A 96 -1.86 -5.39 -6.03
CA TYR A 96 -1.21 -4.29 -5.31
C TYR A 96 -0.60 -3.26 -6.27
N LEU A 97 0.20 -3.71 -7.25
CA LEU A 97 0.84 -2.82 -8.21
C LEU A 97 -0.18 -2.13 -9.13
N THR A 98 -1.26 -2.81 -9.50
CA THR A 98 -2.37 -2.20 -10.24
C THR A 98 -3.03 -1.07 -9.44
N CYS A 99 -3.24 -1.26 -8.14
CA CYS A 99 -3.76 -0.21 -7.26
C CYS A 99 -2.79 0.96 -7.13
N VAL A 100 -1.48 0.71 -7.01
CA VAL A 100 -0.45 1.78 -6.99
C VAL A 100 -0.50 2.59 -8.28
N VAL A 101 -0.44 1.94 -9.45
CA VAL A 101 -0.49 2.62 -10.75
C VAL A 101 -1.80 3.37 -10.95
N GLY A 102 -2.94 2.73 -10.63
CA GLY A 102 -4.27 3.35 -10.73
C GLY A 102 -4.39 4.61 -9.87
N ALA A 103 -3.93 4.57 -8.63
CA ALA A 103 -3.91 5.74 -7.74
C ALA A 103 -2.99 6.84 -8.28
N GLY A 104 -1.83 6.48 -8.85
CA GLY A 104 -0.94 7.43 -9.52
C GLY A 104 -1.60 8.13 -10.70
N LEU A 105 -2.34 7.40 -11.53
CA LEU A 105 -3.10 8.00 -12.64
C LEU A 105 -4.20 8.94 -12.15
N VAL A 106 -4.94 8.56 -11.12
CA VAL A 106 -5.95 9.46 -10.49
C VAL A 106 -5.27 10.69 -9.91
N GLN A 107 -4.13 10.56 -9.26
CA GLN A 107 -3.37 11.69 -8.73
C GLN A 107 -2.90 12.65 -9.82
N LEU A 108 -2.47 12.15 -10.97
CA LEU A 108 -2.12 13.01 -12.12
C LEU A 108 -3.33 13.77 -12.64
N LEU A 109 -4.51 13.15 -12.71
CA LEU A 109 -5.76 13.84 -13.09
C LEU A 109 -6.13 14.92 -12.07
N VAL A 110 -6.04 14.65 -10.78
CA VAL A 110 -6.30 15.62 -9.71
C VAL A 110 -5.32 16.79 -9.81
N ALA A 111 -4.03 16.53 -9.99
CA ALA A 111 -3.03 17.57 -10.15
C ALA A 111 -3.29 18.47 -11.37
N ALA A 112 -3.71 17.88 -12.50
CA ALA A 112 -4.07 18.62 -13.71
C ALA A 112 -5.28 19.54 -13.53
N VAL A 113 -6.25 19.15 -12.69
CA VAL A 113 -7.45 19.94 -12.41
C VAL A 113 -7.20 21.05 -11.38
N GLN A 114 -6.44 20.72 -10.31
CA GLN A 114 -6.21 21.66 -9.21
C GLN A 114 -5.10 22.68 -9.49
N GLY A 115 -4.23 22.38 -10.42
CA GLY A 115 -3.00 23.14 -10.65
C GLY A 115 -2.03 23.01 -9.47
N GLY A 116 -0.82 22.60 -9.70
CA GLY A 116 0.19 22.51 -8.65
C GLY A 116 1.37 21.68 -9.14
N ILE A 117 2.59 22.17 -8.90
CA ILE A 117 3.81 21.49 -9.28
C ILE A 117 4.46 20.95 -8.01
N TYR A 118 3.88 19.91 -7.42
CA TYR A 118 4.46 19.22 -6.26
C TYR A 118 4.51 17.70 -6.52
N PRO A 119 5.58 17.03 -6.07
CA PRO A 119 5.70 15.59 -6.23
C PRO A 119 4.84 14.84 -5.23
N THR A 120 4.28 13.72 -5.69
CA THR A 120 3.54 12.78 -4.84
C THR A 120 4.40 11.57 -4.53
N VAL A 121 4.34 11.08 -3.29
CA VAL A 121 5.01 9.88 -2.80
C VAL A 121 4.09 9.09 -1.87
N GLY A 122 4.22 7.78 -1.85
CA GLY A 122 3.56 6.92 -0.87
C GLY A 122 2.95 5.65 -1.42
N ALA A 123 3.01 4.58 -0.63
CA ALA A 123 2.38 3.30 -0.90
C ALA A 123 0.84 3.34 -0.68
N SER A 124 0.29 4.47 -0.25
CA SER A 124 -1.10 4.60 0.21
C SER A 124 -2.12 4.14 -0.84
N GLY A 125 -1.90 4.43 -2.13
CA GLY A 125 -2.78 3.95 -3.19
C GLY A 125 -2.92 2.43 -3.23
N GLY A 126 -1.80 1.70 -3.11
CA GLY A 126 -1.79 0.25 -2.98
C GLY A 126 -2.43 -0.23 -1.67
N VAL A 127 -2.13 0.44 -0.55
CA VAL A 127 -2.68 0.10 0.77
C VAL A 127 -4.20 0.32 0.81
N PHE A 128 -4.73 1.41 0.25
CA PHE A 128 -6.18 1.61 0.13
C PHE A 128 -6.85 0.54 -0.73
N GLY A 129 -6.20 0.11 -1.83
CA GLY A 129 -6.67 -1.02 -2.61
C GLY A 129 -6.74 -2.31 -1.79
N ILE A 130 -5.72 -2.60 -0.97
CA ILE A 130 -5.71 -3.73 -0.04
C ILE A 130 -6.84 -3.62 0.98
N LEU A 131 -7.06 -2.45 1.58
CA LEU A 131 -8.16 -2.22 2.53
C LEU A 131 -9.52 -2.49 1.90
N LEU A 132 -9.73 -2.02 0.66
CA LEU A 132 -10.97 -2.29 -0.09
C LEU A 132 -11.17 -3.78 -0.31
N ALA A 133 -10.16 -4.49 -0.86
CA ALA A 133 -10.24 -5.92 -1.10
C ALA A 133 -10.47 -6.71 0.20
N TYR A 134 -9.84 -6.30 1.30
CA TYR A 134 -10.04 -6.91 2.62
C TYR A 134 -11.46 -6.73 3.12
N GLY A 135 -12.02 -5.52 3.04
CA GLY A 135 -13.39 -5.25 3.44
C GLY A 135 -14.42 -6.00 2.60
N MET A 136 -14.14 -6.21 1.30
CA MET A 136 -14.98 -7.04 0.42
C MET A 136 -14.85 -8.54 0.72
N SER A 137 -13.65 -9.02 1.02
CA SER A 137 -13.39 -10.44 1.31
C SER A 137 -13.86 -10.86 2.70
N TYR A 138 -13.77 -9.97 3.69
CA TYR A 138 -14.06 -10.23 5.09
C TYR A 138 -14.97 -9.16 5.72
N PRO A 139 -16.16 -8.87 5.14
CA PRO A 139 -16.96 -7.68 5.49
C PRO A 139 -17.40 -7.60 6.95
N ASN A 140 -17.62 -8.74 7.59
CA ASN A 140 -18.12 -8.82 8.97
C ASN A 140 -17.02 -9.12 9.99
N ARG A 141 -15.75 -9.22 9.55
CA ARG A 141 -14.62 -9.45 10.47
C ARG A 141 -14.39 -8.19 11.30
N THR A 142 -14.37 -8.34 12.62
CA THR A 142 -14.10 -7.24 13.53
C THR A 142 -12.62 -6.87 13.47
N ILE A 143 -12.35 -5.59 13.24
CA ILE A 143 -11.01 -5.00 13.23
C ILE A 143 -10.96 -3.99 14.36
N LEU A 144 -9.87 -4.00 15.12
CA LEU A 144 -9.58 -2.96 16.10
C LEU A 144 -8.81 -1.84 15.42
N LEU A 145 -9.41 -0.65 15.31
CA LEU A 145 -8.67 0.54 14.92
C LEU A 145 -7.60 0.85 15.97
N LEU A 146 -6.48 1.41 15.53
CA LEU A 146 -5.41 1.76 16.47
C LEU A 146 -5.71 3.03 17.25
N ILE A 147 -6.28 4.04 16.60
CA ILE A 147 -6.49 5.37 17.16
C ILE A 147 -7.80 5.94 16.63
N PRO A 148 -8.82 6.06 17.48
CA PRO A 148 -8.98 5.45 18.81
C PRO A 148 -9.19 3.91 18.71
N PRO A 149 -8.96 3.13 19.77
CA PRO A 149 -9.10 1.67 19.73
C PRO A 149 -10.60 1.27 19.73
N ILE A 150 -11.23 1.40 18.59
CA ILE A 150 -12.66 1.08 18.39
C ILE A 150 -12.76 -0.20 17.56
N PRO A 151 -13.41 -1.26 18.10
CA PRO A 151 -13.73 -2.43 17.30
C PRO A 151 -14.85 -2.12 16.31
N MET A 152 -14.63 -2.40 15.02
CA MET A 152 -15.64 -2.25 13.99
C MET A 152 -15.53 -3.33 12.92
N PRO A 153 -16.64 -3.70 12.26
CA PRO A 153 -16.62 -4.57 11.09
C PRO A 153 -15.82 -3.95 9.93
N ALA A 154 -15.05 -4.77 9.22
CA ALA A 154 -14.19 -4.34 8.12
C ALA A 154 -14.90 -3.50 7.05
N LYS A 155 -16.14 -3.82 6.71
CA LYS A 155 -16.96 -3.05 5.76
C LYS A 155 -17.14 -1.58 6.15
N TYR A 156 -17.32 -1.29 7.44
CA TYR A 156 -17.45 0.11 7.91
C TYR A 156 -16.13 0.85 7.94
N MET A 157 -15.05 0.14 8.26
CA MET A 157 -13.70 0.71 8.17
C MET A 157 -13.39 1.16 6.74
N VAL A 158 -13.68 0.32 5.74
CA VAL A 158 -13.43 0.66 4.33
C VAL A 158 -14.24 1.88 3.89
N ILE A 159 -15.51 1.97 4.28
CA ILE A 159 -16.35 3.13 3.99
C ILE A 159 -15.77 4.39 4.64
N LEU A 160 -15.38 4.31 5.92
CA LEU A 160 -14.80 5.43 6.65
C LEU A 160 -13.52 5.95 5.97
N TYR A 161 -12.60 5.05 5.62
CA TYR A 161 -11.34 5.44 4.94
C TYR A 161 -11.55 5.88 3.49
N GLY A 162 -12.63 5.47 2.84
CA GLY A 162 -12.96 5.91 1.47
C GLY A 162 -13.58 7.30 1.40
N ILE A 163 -14.06 7.85 2.54
CA ILE A 163 -14.64 9.19 2.63
C ILE A 163 -13.62 10.24 3.11
N LEU A 164 -12.59 9.81 3.86
CA LEU A 164 -11.51 10.66 4.36
C LEU A 164 -10.50 10.99 3.25
#